data_ae6bbe4b2cace8152b62d1007345b158
#
_entry.id   ae6bbe4b2cace8152b62d1007345b158
#
_cell.length_a   1.000
_cell.length_b   1.000
_cell.length_c   1.000
_cell.angle_alpha   90.00
_cell.angle_beta   90.00
_cell.angle_gamma   90.00
#
_symmetry.space_group_name_H-M   'P 1'
#
loop_
_entity.id
_entity.type
_entity.pdbx_description
1 polymer ?
#
loop_
_entity_poly.entity_id
_entity_poly.type
_entity_poly.pdbx_seq_one_letter_code
_entity_poly.pdbx_strand_id
1 'polypeptide(L)'
;MIYGIDDKPPFGKLLLFSLQLMLSCFTATVLIANVCGVNVSAALVGAGLSTLVYACITKFQSPMIISNSGAYVAPVLGALAIGGYTAVAIGGLVSFATYAVFALIFSKTSVEAIYKVLPKVLIGSVTVVIGIALMSFIPSYIGEGQLHLGIALFTVLVIALISHYCKGTLSLFPFLIGILAGYIVSIPFGLVDFGVFSNVKFFQLPEFAFGKWAPINFSIVPIIIT
;
A
#
# COMPACT_ATOMS: atom_id res chain seq x y z
N MET A 1 -6.93 -12.98 -19.25
CA MET A 1 -7.11 -13.39 -17.83
C MET A 1 -6.98 -14.89 -17.75
N ILE A 2 -6.28 -15.40 -16.76
CA ILE A 2 -6.06 -16.86 -16.62
C ILE A 2 -7.27 -17.51 -15.93
N TYR A 3 -8.00 -16.75 -15.12
CA TYR A 3 -9.23 -17.16 -14.42
C TYR A 3 -10.26 -16.03 -14.45
N GLY A 4 -11.54 -16.37 -14.63
CA GLY A 4 -12.68 -15.46 -14.49
C GLY A 4 -13.05 -15.24 -12.99
N ILE A 5 -14.03 -14.38 -12.75
CA ILE A 5 -14.48 -14.04 -11.37
C ILE A 5 -15.11 -15.27 -10.69
N ASP A 6 -15.77 -16.12 -11.45
CA ASP A 6 -16.47 -17.33 -10.94
C ASP A 6 -15.59 -18.57 -10.93
N ASP A 7 -14.38 -18.49 -11.49
CA ASP A 7 -13.48 -19.62 -11.57
C ASP A 7 -12.83 -19.90 -10.22
N LYS A 8 -12.77 -21.17 -9.84
CA LYS A 8 -12.07 -21.65 -8.64
C LYS A 8 -10.71 -22.23 -9.05
N PRO A 9 -9.62 -21.45 -8.90
CA PRO A 9 -8.30 -21.99 -9.21
C PRO A 9 -7.94 -23.16 -8.28
N PRO A 10 -7.12 -24.13 -8.72
CA PRO A 10 -6.65 -25.20 -7.86
C PRO A 10 -5.87 -24.62 -6.67
N PHE A 11 -5.96 -25.28 -5.51
CA PHE A 11 -5.46 -24.80 -4.21
C PHE A 11 -4.02 -24.27 -4.27
N GLY A 12 -3.10 -24.95 -4.97
CA GLY A 12 -1.71 -24.50 -5.11
C GLY A 12 -1.57 -23.15 -5.82
N LYS A 13 -2.38 -22.90 -6.88
CA LYS A 13 -2.37 -21.60 -7.56
C LYS A 13 -3.04 -20.52 -6.73
N LEU A 14 -4.10 -20.86 -6.00
CA LEU A 14 -4.76 -19.95 -5.07
C LEU A 14 -3.78 -19.48 -4.00
N LEU A 15 -3.01 -20.39 -3.41
CA LEU A 15 -2.00 -20.07 -2.40
C LEU A 15 -0.92 -19.13 -2.96
N LEU A 16 -0.42 -19.41 -4.17
CA LEU A 16 0.57 -18.55 -4.83
C LEU A 16 0.04 -17.15 -5.10
N PHE A 17 -1.19 -17.02 -5.62
CA PHE A 17 -1.79 -15.71 -5.86
C PHE A 17 -2.03 -14.94 -4.57
N SER A 18 -2.50 -15.63 -3.53
CA SER A 18 -2.72 -15.01 -2.21
C SER A 18 -1.41 -14.54 -1.60
N LEU A 19 -0.34 -15.34 -1.68
CA LEU A 19 0.99 -14.96 -1.18
C LEU A 19 1.55 -13.75 -1.92
N GLN A 20 1.43 -13.71 -3.24
CA GLN A 20 1.87 -12.56 -4.03
C GLN A 20 1.12 -11.28 -3.65
N LEU A 21 -0.21 -11.37 -3.60
CA LEU A 21 -1.05 -10.22 -3.26
C LEU A 21 -0.75 -9.72 -1.85
N MET A 22 -0.57 -10.64 -0.90
CA MET A 22 -0.16 -10.35 0.47
C MET A 22 1.19 -9.63 0.50
N LEU A 23 2.21 -10.13 -0.20
CA LEU A 23 3.55 -9.51 -0.23
C LEU A 23 3.54 -8.13 -0.88
N SER A 24 2.78 -7.93 -1.95
CA SER A 24 2.64 -6.62 -2.60
C SER A 24 2.00 -5.60 -1.64
N CYS A 25 0.92 -5.97 -0.96
CA CYS A 25 0.25 -5.09 0.00
C CYS A 25 1.08 -4.89 1.27
N PHE A 26 1.79 -5.91 1.73
CA PHE A 26 2.71 -5.83 2.86
C PHE A 26 3.79 -4.78 2.61
N THR A 27 4.48 -4.85 1.47
CA THR A 27 5.55 -3.92 1.12
C THR A 27 5.04 -2.47 1.07
N ALA A 28 3.88 -2.23 0.44
CA ALA A 28 3.28 -0.91 0.38
C ALA A 28 2.89 -0.39 1.78
N THR A 29 2.29 -1.24 2.62
CA THR A 29 1.89 -0.88 3.98
C THR A 29 3.10 -0.54 4.85
N VAL A 30 4.17 -1.34 4.80
CA VAL A 30 5.42 -1.10 5.54
C VAL A 30 6.08 0.19 5.10
N LEU A 31 6.19 0.43 3.79
CA LEU A 31 6.77 1.65 3.24
C LEU A 31 6.00 2.89 3.73
N ILE A 32 4.69 2.91 3.53
CA ILE A 32 3.86 4.07 3.87
C ILE A 32 3.84 4.32 5.38
N ALA A 33 3.76 3.26 6.20
CA ALA A 33 3.82 3.39 7.65
C ALA A 33 5.14 4.01 8.11
N ASN A 34 6.27 3.56 7.54
CA ASN A 34 7.59 4.14 7.84
C ASN A 34 7.69 5.59 7.40
N VAL A 35 7.26 5.92 6.18
CA VAL A 35 7.26 7.31 5.67
C VAL A 35 6.43 8.23 6.55
N CYS A 36 5.29 7.77 7.04
CA CYS A 36 4.44 8.53 7.94
C CYS A 36 4.90 8.50 9.41
N GLY A 37 5.93 7.72 9.76
CA GLY A 37 6.40 7.58 11.14
C GLY A 37 5.39 6.91 12.07
N VAL A 38 4.48 6.08 11.52
CA VAL A 38 3.48 5.34 12.30
C VAL A 38 3.93 3.90 12.55
N ASN A 39 3.39 3.28 13.60
CA ASN A 39 3.76 1.91 13.93
C ASN A 39 3.35 0.93 12.82
N VAL A 40 4.34 0.26 12.23
CA VAL A 40 4.16 -0.68 11.09
C VAL A 40 3.24 -1.84 11.46
N SER A 41 3.41 -2.41 12.66
CA SER A 41 2.59 -3.55 13.10
C SER A 41 1.13 -3.16 13.26
N ALA A 42 0.84 -1.97 13.79
CA ALA A 42 -0.52 -1.44 13.89
C ALA A 42 -1.13 -1.17 12.51
N ALA A 43 -0.35 -0.64 11.58
CA ALA A 43 -0.79 -0.41 10.20
C ALA A 43 -1.12 -1.73 9.47
N LEU A 44 -0.32 -2.78 9.66
CA LEU A 44 -0.57 -4.11 9.10
C LEU A 44 -1.83 -4.75 9.67
N VAL A 45 -2.05 -4.66 11.00
CA VAL A 45 -3.27 -5.15 11.63
C VAL A 45 -4.49 -4.36 11.12
N GLY A 46 -4.37 -3.03 11.00
CA GLY A 46 -5.42 -2.18 10.43
C GLY A 46 -5.79 -2.59 9.00
N ALA A 47 -4.81 -2.82 8.13
CA ALA A 47 -5.03 -3.28 6.77
C ALA A 47 -5.70 -4.67 6.72
N GLY A 48 -5.26 -5.59 7.58
CA GLY A 48 -5.86 -6.92 7.71
C GLY A 48 -7.33 -6.87 8.17
N LEU A 49 -7.62 -6.11 9.23
CA LEU A 49 -8.98 -5.93 9.73
C LEU A 49 -9.89 -5.26 8.70
N SER A 50 -9.42 -4.21 8.03
CA SER A 50 -10.17 -3.54 6.97
C SER A 50 -10.51 -4.49 5.83
N THR A 51 -9.56 -5.33 5.43
CA THR A 51 -9.77 -6.35 4.39
C THR A 51 -10.82 -7.38 4.83
N LEU A 52 -10.77 -7.86 6.07
CA LEU A 52 -11.76 -8.80 6.60
C LEU A 52 -13.15 -8.18 6.65
N VAL A 53 -13.28 -6.95 7.16
CA VAL A 53 -14.55 -6.22 7.18
C VAL A 53 -15.11 -6.05 5.77
N TYR A 54 -14.28 -5.65 4.82
CA TYR A 54 -14.68 -5.53 3.42
C TYR A 54 -15.14 -6.86 2.84
N ALA A 55 -14.39 -7.93 3.06
CA ALA A 55 -14.75 -9.27 2.58
C ALA A 55 -16.09 -9.74 3.16
N CYS A 56 -16.36 -9.48 4.44
CA CYS A 56 -17.62 -9.80 5.08
C CYS A 56 -18.80 -9.00 4.49
N ILE A 57 -18.62 -7.68 4.29
CA ILE A 57 -19.66 -6.82 3.71
C ILE A 57 -19.97 -7.22 2.27
N THR A 58 -18.96 -7.57 1.48
CA THR A 58 -19.11 -7.99 0.08
C THR A 58 -19.47 -9.48 -0.07
N LYS A 59 -19.69 -10.20 1.06
CA LYS A 59 -19.98 -11.64 1.08
C LYS A 59 -18.97 -12.46 0.28
N PHE A 60 -17.69 -12.06 0.33
CA PHE A 60 -16.59 -12.68 -0.43
C PHE A 60 -16.76 -12.68 -1.96
N GLN A 61 -17.63 -11.82 -2.49
CA GLN A 61 -17.83 -11.72 -3.94
C GLN A 61 -16.79 -10.84 -4.63
N SER A 62 -16.11 -9.98 -3.88
CA SER A 62 -15.06 -9.10 -4.41
C SER A 62 -13.72 -9.40 -3.74
N PRO A 63 -12.79 -10.07 -4.44
CA PRO A 63 -11.48 -10.43 -3.89
C PRO A 63 -10.53 -9.21 -3.94
N MET A 64 -10.74 -8.24 -3.07
CA MET A 64 -9.88 -7.06 -2.93
C MET A 64 -9.22 -7.04 -1.57
N ILE A 65 -7.93 -6.65 -1.53
CA ILE A 65 -7.23 -6.35 -0.29
C ILE A 65 -7.24 -4.84 -0.08
N ILE A 66 -7.67 -4.42 1.11
CA ILE A 66 -7.62 -3.02 1.53
C ILE A 66 -6.23 -2.77 2.13
N SER A 67 -5.47 -1.88 1.51
CA SER A 67 -4.12 -1.53 1.92
C SER A 67 -3.93 -0.01 1.90
N ASN A 68 -2.81 0.46 2.43
CA ASN A 68 -2.49 1.87 2.47
C ASN A 68 -2.26 2.43 1.05
N SER A 69 -2.71 3.64 0.81
CA SER A 69 -2.53 4.34 -0.46
C SER A 69 -1.46 5.42 -0.35
N GLY A 70 -0.57 5.48 -1.35
CA GLY A 70 0.43 6.55 -1.47
C GLY A 70 -0.16 7.96 -1.56
N ALA A 71 -1.41 8.08 -2.04
CA ALA A 71 -2.12 9.36 -2.09
C ALA A 71 -2.38 9.96 -0.69
N TYR A 72 -2.47 9.12 0.34
CA TYR A 72 -2.71 9.57 1.72
C TYR A 72 -1.45 9.96 2.48
N VAL A 73 -0.26 9.78 1.92
CA VAL A 73 1.01 10.10 2.62
C VAL A 73 1.06 11.58 3.00
N ALA A 74 0.85 12.48 2.05
CA ALA A 74 0.90 13.93 2.31
C ALA A 74 -0.19 14.40 3.30
N PRO A 75 -1.48 14.03 3.13
CA PRO A 75 -2.52 14.33 4.11
C PRO A 75 -2.24 13.79 5.52
N VAL A 76 -1.73 12.57 5.63
CA VAL A 76 -1.41 11.96 6.94
C VAL A 76 -0.25 12.68 7.61
N LEU A 77 0.82 13.00 6.88
CA LEU A 77 1.94 13.77 7.41
C LEU A 77 1.48 15.17 7.88
N GLY A 78 0.65 15.86 7.09
CA GLY A 78 0.06 17.13 7.45
C GLY A 78 -0.80 17.05 8.72
N ALA A 79 -1.65 16.03 8.82
CA ALA A 79 -2.49 15.79 9.98
C ALA A 79 -1.65 15.47 11.24
N LEU A 80 -0.62 14.63 11.11
CA LEU A 80 0.29 14.32 12.21
C LEU A 80 1.03 15.55 12.73
N ALA A 81 1.46 16.45 11.84
CA ALA A 81 2.16 17.68 12.21
C ALA A 81 1.28 18.67 12.98
N ILE A 82 -0.03 18.71 12.71
CA ILE A 82 -0.96 19.70 13.29
C ILE A 82 -1.61 19.19 14.57
N GLY A 83 -2.02 17.93 14.62
CA GLY A 83 -2.82 17.40 15.74
C GLY A 83 -2.57 15.92 16.04
N GLY A 84 -1.45 15.37 15.59
CA GLY A 84 -1.04 13.99 15.88
C GLY A 84 -2.07 12.94 15.41
N TYR A 85 -2.13 11.85 16.14
CA TYR A 85 -3.02 10.72 15.78
C TYR A 85 -4.50 11.06 15.83
N THR A 86 -4.90 12.03 16.65
CA THR A 86 -6.29 12.52 16.70
C THR A 86 -6.69 13.16 15.37
N ALA A 87 -5.80 13.96 14.80
CA ALA A 87 -6.02 14.58 13.50
C ALA A 87 -6.15 13.55 12.38
N VAL A 88 -5.31 12.52 12.40
CA VAL A 88 -5.39 11.40 11.45
C VAL A 88 -6.72 10.66 11.57
N ALA A 89 -7.20 10.42 12.79
CA ALA A 89 -8.49 9.76 13.02
C ALA A 89 -9.67 10.61 12.51
N ILE A 90 -9.65 11.93 12.77
CA ILE A 90 -10.66 12.86 12.21
C ILE A 90 -10.60 12.84 10.69
N GLY A 91 -9.40 12.86 10.10
CA GLY A 91 -9.20 12.73 8.67
C GLY A 91 -9.78 11.45 8.08
N GLY A 92 -9.61 10.35 8.77
CA GLY A 92 -10.22 9.07 8.40
C GLY A 92 -11.76 9.14 8.39
N LEU A 93 -12.36 9.78 9.40
CA LEU A 93 -13.82 9.97 9.45
C LEU A 93 -14.33 10.89 8.34
N VAL A 94 -13.61 11.98 8.05
CA VAL A 94 -13.96 12.90 6.95
C VAL A 94 -13.84 12.17 5.59
N SER A 95 -12.77 11.42 5.38
CA SER A 95 -12.60 10.59 4.19
C SER A 95 -13.73 9.57 4.05
N PHE A 96 -14.11 8.89 5.13
CA PHE A 96 -15.24 7.96 5.15
C PHE A 96 -16.54 8.66 4.74
N ALA A 97 -16.86 9.84 5.32
CA ALA A 97 -18.05 10.60 4.96
C ALA A 97 -18.03 11.02 3.48
N THR A 98 -16.89 11.46 2.98
CA THR A 98 -16.71 11.83 1.57
C THR A 98 -16.95 10.64 0.64
N TYR A 99 -16.35 9.47 0.93
CA TYR A 99 -16.59 8.26 0.15
C TYR A 99 -18.04 7.77 0.24
N ALA A 100 -18.71 7.92 1.39
CA ALA A 100 -20.13 7.59 1.53
C ALA A 100 -21.02 8.46 0.63
N VAL A 101 -20.72 9.77 0.53
CA VAL A 101 -21.41 10.67 -0.39
C VAL A 101 -21.17 10.25 -1.85
N PHE A 102 -19.91 9.98 -2.25
CA PHE A 102 -19.62 9.49 -3.58
C PHE A 102 -20.31 8.16 -3.90
N ALA A 103 -20.34 7.23 -2.94
CA ALA A 103 -21.05 5.97 -3.10
C ALA A 103 -22.53 6.16 -3.36
N LEU A 104 -23.19 7.10 -2.65
CA LEU A 104 -24.60 7.46 -2.90
C LEU A 104 -24.81 8.09 -4.29
N ILE A 105 -23.90 8.95 -4.73
CA ILE A 105 -23.96 9.55 -6.06
C ILE A 105 -23.80 8.46 -7.13
N PHE A 106 -22.77 7.61 -6.99
CA PHE A 106 -22.48 6.56 -7.97
C PHE A 106 -23.54 5.47 -8.01
N SER A 107 -24.23 5.18 -6.89
CA SER A 107 -25.35 4.23 -6.88
C SER A 107 -26.55 4.67 -7.74
N LYS A 108 -26.65 5.96 -8.02
CA LYS A 108 -27.70 6.56 -8.87
C LYS A 108 -27.23 6.97 -10.26
N THR A 109 -25.94 6.78 -10.54
CA THR A 109 -25.32 7.27 -11.79
C THR A 109 -24.92 6.06 -12.64
N SER A 110 -25.10 6.14 -13.96
CA SER A 110 -24.67 5.08 -14.85
C SER A 110 -23.13 5.02 -14.96
N VAL A 111 -22.60 3.84 -15.23
CA VAL A 111 -21.16 3.61 -15.38
C VAL A 111 -20.57 4.47 -16.50
N GLU A 112 -21.33 4.67 -17.59
CA GLU A 112 -20.94 5.51 -18.73
C GLU A 112 -20.77 6.97 -18.33
N ALA A 113 -21.65 7.50 -17.47
CA ALA A 113 -21.55 8.86 -16.96
C ALA A 113 -20.33 9.04 -16.04
N ILE A 114 -20.01 8.03 -15.22
CA ILE A 114 -18.81 8.02 -14.38
C ILE A 114 -17.55 8.10 -15.27
N TYR A 115 -17.46 7.27 -16.33
CA TYR A 115 -16.30 7.29 -17.23
C TYR A 115 -16.18 8.56 -18.08
N LYS A 116 -17.26 9.33 -18.25
CA LYS A 116 -17.19 10.67 -18.87
C LYS A 116 -16.50 11.69 -17.97
N VAL A 117 -16.73 11.60 -16.65
CA VAL A 117 -16.14 12.50 -15.66
C VAL A 117 -14.73 12.04 -15.27
N LEU A 118 -14.52 10.73 -15.17
CA LEU A 118 -13.25 10.09 -14.80
C LEU A 118 -12.72 9.23 -15.97
N PRO A 119 -12.23 9.85 -17.06
CA PRO A 119 -11.69 9.10 -18.17
C PRO A 119 -10.41 8.35 -17.73
N LYS A 120 -10.15 7.21 -18.39
CA LYS A 120 -8.99 6.35 -18.07
C LYS A 120 -7.65 7.09 -18.11
N VAL A 121 -7.54 8.13 -18.99
CA VAL A 121 -6.35 8.97 -19.10
C VAL A 121 -6.12 9.76 -17.81
N LEU A 122 -7.18 10.30 -17.20
CA LEU A 122 -7.09 11.04 -15.95
C LEU A 122 -6.58 10.12 -14.82
N ILE A 123 -7.13 8.90 -14.71
CA ILE A 123 -6.70 7.91 -13.71
C ILE A 123 -5.21 7.58 -13.89
N GLY A 124 -4.76 7.37 -15.12
CA GLY A 124 -3.36 7.13 -15.43
C GLY A 124 -2.45 8.31 -15.06
N SER A 125 -2.85 9.52 -15.39
CA SER A 125 -2.10 10.74 -15.06
C SER A 125 -1.96 10.94 -13.55
N VAL A 126 -3.03 10.75 -12.78
CA VAL A 126 -3.01 10.84 -11.30
C VAL A 126 -2.08 9.78 -10.73
N THR A 127 -2.11 8.55 -11.24
CA THR A 127 -1.22 7.47 -10.78
C THR A 127 0.26 7.83 -11.00
N VAL A 128 0.60 8.43 -12.14
CA VAL A 128 1.96 8.91 -12.43
C VAL A 128 2.38 10.00 -11.44
N VAL A 129 1.50 10.97 -11.18
CA VAL A 129 1.77 12.06 -10.23
C VAL A 129 2.03 11.52 -8.82
N ILE A 130 1.21 10.56 -8.35
CA ILE A 130 1.43 9.89 -7.06
C ILE A 130 2.79 9.18 -7.05
N GLY A 131 3.14 8.47 -8.13
CA GLY A 131 4.43 7.81 -8.25
C GLY A 131 5.61 8.80 -8.14
N ILE A 132 5.54 9.93 -8.84
CA ILE A 132 6.57 10.99 -8.79
C ILE A 132 6.64 11.59 -7.38
N ALA A 133 5.51 11.86 -6.74
CA ALA A 133 5.49 12.38 -5.38
C ALA A 133 6.17 11.44 -4.38
N LEU A 134 5.97 10.11 -4.53
CA LEU A 134 6.62 9.11 -3.69
C LEU A 134 8.13 8.99 -3.94
N MET A 135 8.63 9.37 -5.13
CA MET A 135 10.06 9.38 -5.42
C MET A 135 10.86 10.31 -4.51
N SER A 136 10.24 11.36 -3.96
CA SER A 136 10.92 12.28 -3.02
C SER A 136 11.37 11.62 -1.72
N PHE A 137 10.77 10.47 -1.36
CA PHE A 137 11.14 9.70 -0.17
C PHE A 137 12.26 8.68 -0.44
N ILE A 138 12.56 8.37 -1.71
CA ILE A 138 13.56 7.37 -2.09
C ILE A 138 14.94 7.63 -1.46
N PRO A 139 15.49 8.86 -1.46
CA PRO A 139 16.82 9.09 -0.88
C PRO A 139 16.94 8.70 0.59
N SER A 140 15.85 8.84 1.36
CA SER A 140 15.82 8.47 2.78
C SER A 140 15.86 6.96 3.02
N TYR A 141 15.54 6.14 2.01
CA TYR A 141 15.43 4.68 2.14
C TYR A 141 16.54 3.91 1.41
N ILE A 142 17.13 4.49 0.38
CA ILE A 142 18.21 3.81 -0.37
C ILE A 142 19.51 3.76 0.43
N GLY A 143 19.70 4.65 1.43
CA GLY A 143 20.97 4.78 2.12
C GLY A 143 22.01 5.57 1.30
N GLU A 144 23.16 5.85 1.92
CA GLU A 144 24.23 6.62 1.29
C GLU A 144 25.17 5.69 0.51
N GLY A 145 25.33 5.95 -0.77
CA GLY A 145 26.31 5.28 -1.60
C GLY A 145 25.81 4.82 -2.96
N GLN A 146 26.72 4.81 -3.95
CA GLN A 146 26.42 4.40 -5.33
C GLN A 146 25.98 2.93 -5.43
N LEU A 147 26.45 2.08 -4.51
CA LEU A 147 26.11 0.66 -4.47
C LEU A 147 24.63 0.45 -4.17
N HIS A 148 24.10 1.15 -3.16
CA HIS A 148 22.70 1.05 -2.78
C HIS A 148 21.77 1.51 -3.91
N LEU A 149 22.14 2.63 -4.57
CA LEU A 149 21.44 3.11 -5.75
C LEU A 149 21.49 2.10 -6.90
N GLY A 150 22.66 1.48 -7.13
CA GLY A 150 22.83 0.45 -8.16
C GLY A 150 21.91 -0.76 -7.94
N ILE A 151 21.82 -1.26 -6.70
CA ILE A 151 20.93 -2.38 -6.35
C ILE A 151 19.45 -1.98 -6.48
N ALA A 152 19.09 -0.77 -6.07
CA ALA A 152 17.74 -0.26 -6.22
C ALA A 152 17.35 -0.19 -7.70
N LEU A 153 18.19 0.39 -8.56
CA LEU A 153 17.95 0.46 -10.00
C LEU A 153 17.88 -0.93 -10.63
N PHE A 154 18.76 -1.86 -10.23
CA PHE A 154 18.71 -3.25 -10.66
C PHE A 154 17.38 -3.91 -10.31
N THR A 155 16.89 -3.72 -9.07
CA THR A 155 15.61 -4.27 -8.62
C THR A 155 14.45 -3.75 -9.45
N VAL A 156 14.40 -2.43 -9.68
CA VAL A 156 13.38 -1.79 -10.53
C VAL A 156 13.44 -2.32 -11.96
N LEU A 157 14.66 -2.46 -12.51
CA LEU A 157 14.85 -3.01 -13.86
C LEU A 157 14.33 -4.45 -13.95
N VAL A 158 14.60 -5.30 -12.97
CA VAL A 158 14.08 -6.68 -12.92
C VAL A 158 12.56 -6.69 -12.91
N ILE A 159 11.93 -5.86 -12.07
CA ILE A 159 10.47 -5.73 -12.01
C ILE A 159 9.91 -5.29 -13.37
N ALA A 160 10.51 -4.28 -13.99
CA ALA A 160 10.06 -3.75 -15.27
C ALA A 160 10.20 -4.80 -16.40
N LEU A 161 11.32 -5.52 -16.46
CA LEU A 161 11.56 -6.57 -17.44
C LEU A 161 10.55 -7.72 -17.29
N ILE A 162 10.29 -8.18 -16.06
CA ILE A 162 9.32 -9.24 -15.81
C ILE A 162 7.91 -8.78 -16.17
N SER A 163 7.53 -7.58 -15.77
CA SER A 163 6.20 -7.03 -16.07
C SER A 163 5.95 -6.88 -17.58
N HIS A 164 7.00 -6.56 -18.34
CA HIS A 164 6.85 -6.27 -19.76
C HIS A 164 7.07 -7.50 -20.67
N TYR A 165 8.09 -8.31 -20.40
CA TYR A 165 8.50 -9.38 -21.29
C TYR A 165 7.97 -10.77 -20.89
N CYS A 166 7.73 -11.02 -19.60
CA CYS A 166 7.25 -12.31 -19.16
C CYS A 166 5.76 -12.49 -19.47
N LYS A 167 5.41 -13.70 -19.88
CA LYS A 167 4.03 -14.13 -20.16
C LYS A 167 3.65 -15.28 -19.24
N GLY A 168 2.34 -15.50 -19.07
CA GLY A 168 1.83 -16.60 -18.25
C GLY A 168 1.94 -16.32 -16.75
N THR A 169 2.27 -17.34 -15.97
CA THR A 169 2.27 -17.27 -14.50
C THR A 169 3.35 -16.34 -13.95
N LEU A 170 4.51 -16.23 -14.63
CA LEU A 170 5.61 -15.37 -14.17
C LEU A 170 5.26 -13.88 -14.19
N SER A 171 4.47 -13.45 -15.17
CA SER A 171 4.03 -12.04 -15.28
C SER A 171 3.10 -11.60 -14.13
N LEU A 172 2.66 -12.53 -13.32
CA LEU A 172 1.84 -12.25 -12.14
C LEU A 172 2.67 -11.95 -10.90
N PHE A 173 3.99 -12.24 -10.91
CA PHE A 173 4.87 -12.13 -9.74
C PHE A 173 6.04 -11.14 -9.88
N PRO A 174 5.91 -9.99 -10.57
CA PRO A 174 7.04 -9.11 -10.84
C PRO A 174 7.64 -8.55 -9.55
N PHE A 175 6.81 -8.13 -8.60
CA PHE A 175 7.27 -7.56 -7.32
C PHE A 175 7.97 -8.61 -6.45
N LEU A 176 7.42 -9.80 -6.34
CA LEU A 176 8.03 -10.88 -5.57
C LEU A 176 9.42 -11.24 -6.11
N ILE A 177 9.52 -11.41 -7.42
CA ILE A 177 10.79 -11.75 -8.06
C ILE A 177 11.79 -10.59 -7.95
N GLY A 178 11.33 -9.35 -8.11
CA GLY A 178 12.16 -8.16 -7.92
C GLY A 178 12.73 -8.05 -6.50
N ILE A 179 11.90 -8.24 -5.48
CA ILE A 179 12.33 -8.23 -4.07
C ILE A 179 13.37 -9.33 -3.82
N LEU A 180 13.10 -10.55 -4.29
CA LEU A 180 14.02 -11.67 -4.14
C LEU A 180 15.35 -11.43 -4.88
N ALA A 181 15.30 -10.91 -6.09
CA ALA A 181 16.50 -10.58 -6.86
C ALA A 181 17.34 -9.50 -6.17
N GLY A 182 16.71 -8.41 -5.72
CA GLY A 182 17.37 -7.35 -4.97
C GLY A 182 18.00 -7.86 -3.67
N TYR A 183 17.28 -8.69 -2.93
CA TYR A 183 17.77 -9.29 -1.69
C TYR A 183 18.98 -10.20 -1.94
N ILE A 184 18.90 -11.11 -2.92
CA ILE A 184 20.00 -12.04 -3.27
C ILE A 184 21.24 -11.26 -3.69
N VAL A 185 21.09 -10.20 -4.49
CA VAL A 185 22.22 -9.37 -4.92
C VAL A 185 22.82 -8.60 -3.74
N SER A 186 22.02 -8.22 -2.74
CA SER A 186 22.50 -7.48 -1.56
C SER A 186 23.37 -8.33 -0.62
N ILE A 187 23.23 -9.66 -0.62
CA ILE A 187 23.97 -10.58 0.27
C ILE A 187 25.50 -10.48 0.07
N PRO A 188 26.05 -10.63 -1.15
CA PRO A 188 27.51 -10.62 -1.36
C PRO A 188 28.13 -9.26 -1.08
N PHE A 189 27.36 -8.18 -1.08
CA PHE A 189 27.83 -6.84 -0.75
C PHE A 189 27.75 -6.53 0.76
N GLY A 190 27.34 -7.50 1.59
CA GLY A 190 27.27 -7.33 3.03
C GLY A 190 26.19 -6.34 3.51
N LEU A 191 25.21 -6.03 2.68
CA LEU A 191 24.13 -5.10 3.00
C LEU A 191 23.00 -5.76 3.80
N VAL A 192 23.03 -7.08 3.92
CA VAL A 192 22.02 -7.85 4.67
C VAL A 192 22.58 -8.18 6.06
N ASP A 193 21.98 -7.59 7.09
CA ASP A 193 22.30 -7.92 8.47
C ASP A 193 21.48 -9.12 8.93
N PHE A 194 22.14 -10.29 9.01
CA PHE A 194 21.52 -11.50 9.52
C PHE A 194 21.40 -11.52 11.06
N GLY A 195 22.10 -10.62 11.76
CA GLY A 195 22.03 -10.50 13.22
C GLY A 195 20.65 -10.09 13.73
N VAL A 196 19.86 -9.44 12.89
CA VAL A 196 18.46 -9.06 13.20
C VAL A 196 17.62 -10.29 13.54
N PHE A 197 17.88 -11.45 12.94
CA PHE A 197 17.12 -12.68 13.19
C PHE A 197 17.33 -13.26 14.58
N SER A 198 18.45 -12.96 15.25
CA SER A 198 18.73 -13.45 16.61
C SER A 198 17.84 -12.80 17.68
N ASN A 199 17.29 -11.62 17.41
CA ASN A 199 16.47 -10.85 18.35
C ASN A 199 14.97 -10.83 17.98
N VAL A 200 14.53 -11.62 17.00
CA VAL A 200 13.14 -11.65 16.56
C VAL A 200 12.25 -12.29 17.63
N LYS A 201 11.31 -11.53 18.14
CA LYS A 201 10.22 -12.06 18.95
C LYS A 201 9.10 -12.51 18.02
N PHE A 202 8.83 -13.81 17.94
CA PHE A 202 7.80 -14.39 17.09
C PHE A 202 6.38 -13.88 17.41
N PHE A 203 6.16 -13.47 18.66
CA PHE A 203 4.88 -12.93 19.13
C PHE A 203 5.13 -11.60 19.83
N GLN A 204 4.75 -10.50 19.17
CA GLN A 204 4.74 -9.17 19.74
C GLN A 204 3.40 -8.51 19.42
N LEU A 205 2.70 -8.07 20.46
CA LEU A 205 1.47 -7.30 20.26
C LEU A 205 1.81 -5.95 19.63
N PRO A 206 1.03 -5.50 18.64
CA PRO A 206 1.23 -4.20 18.03
C PRO A 206 1.00 -3.08 19.05
N GLU A 207 1.84 -2.05 19.00
CA GLU A 207 1.62 -0.83 19.78
C GLU A 207 0.59 0.04 19.07
N PHE A 208 -0.62 0.03 19.56
CA PHE A 208 -1.68 0.91 19.08
C PHE A 208 -1.59 2.29 19.74
N ALA A 209 -1.82 3.34 18.96
CA ALA A 209 -1.77 4.71 19.43
C ALA A 209 -3.02 5.16 20.24
N PHE A 210 -3.83 4.23 20.74
CA PHE A 210 -5.08 4.53 21.47
C PHE A 210 -4.90 5.42 22.72
N GLY A 211 -3.69 5.50 23.28
CA GLY A 211 -3.39 6.36 24.43
C GLY A 211 -2.76 7.70 24.06
N LYS A 212 -2.47 7.98 22.80
CA LYS A 212 -1.77 9.21 22.35
C LYS A 212 -2.73 10.21 21.70
N TRP A 213 -3.94 10.35 22.25
CA TRP A 213 -4.94 11.25 21.72
C TRP A 213 -4.73 12.66 22.26
N ALA A 214 -4.55 13.63 21.38
CA ALA A 214 -4.55 15.05 21.69
C ALA A 214 -6.01 15.59 21.71
N PRO A 215 -6.29 16.74 22.34
CA PRO A 215 -7.59 17.37 22.29
C PRO A 215 -8.00 17.65 20.83
N ILE A 216 -9.27 17.45 20.53
CA ILE A 216 -9.81 17.60 19.18
C ILE A 216 -9.73 19.05 18.72
N ASN A 217 -8.99 19.30 17.64
CA ASN A 217 -8.92 20.61 16.99
C ASN A 217 -9.54 20.50 15.58
N PHE A 218 -10.72 21.12 15.40
CA PHE A 218 -11.46 21.07 14.13
C PHE A 218 -10.83 21.89 13.00
N SER A 219 -9.80 22.70 13.26
CA SER A 219 -9.09 23.43 12.21
C SER A 219 -8.35 22.54 11.18
N ILE A 220 -8.33 21.24 11.43
CA ILE A 220 -7.67 20.23 10.60
C ILE A 220 -8.55 19.81 9.41
N VAL A 221 -9.87 19.94 9.52
CA VAL A 221 -10.83 19.45 8.51
C VAL A 221 -10.56 20.01 7.10
N PRO A 222 -10.26 21.30 6.89
CA PRO A 222 -9.98 21.82 5.56
C PRO A 222 -8.75 21.21 4.88
N ILE A 223 -7.72 20.84 5.66
CA ILE A 223 -6.45 20.30 5.14
C ILE A 223 -6.59 18.87 4.61
N ILE A 224 -7.61 18.15 5.08
CA ILE A 224 -7.83 16.74 4.73
C ILE A 224 -8.74 16.61 3.49
N ILE A 225 -9.51 17.65 3.20
CA ILE A 225 -10.43 17.66 2.04
C ILE A 225 -9.73 18.12 0.77
N THR A 226 -8.58 18.79 0.87
CA THR A 226 -7.76 19.23 -0.27
C THR A 226 -6.79 18.16 -0.71
#